data_12f3c32caf61d9207e7ed193e8d711cf
#
_entry.id   12f3c32caf61d9207e7ed193e8d711cf
#
_cell.length_a   1.000
_cell.length_b   1.000
_cell.length_c   1.000
_cell.angle_alpha   90.00
_cell.angle_beta   90.00
_cell.angle_gamma   90.00
#
_symmetry.space_group_name_H-M   'P 1'
#
loop_
_entity.id
_entity.type
_entity.pdbx_description
1 polymer ?
#
loop_
_entity_poly.entity_id
_entity_poly.type
_entity_poly.pdbx_seq_one_letter_code
_entity_poly.pdbx_strand_id
1 'polypeptide(L)'
;MSYFSIHEVHQAIDYLRQFLSIAEEVGNKFMEGQAYFKLAGCLVGLGCWNEALFYLITSVEILDAIRASFISEDVLKISFRNLCKGAYTCLWKVLLKLQLTDEALYAAEKGRAQALVDALKINYGLTSLSLLSNESEEELTIILKKISVSTVFLAVQEGTINMWVLRKGRNAIFTQAELKVEGAHEDYFSELLKNALKNIRAGVDLSHETIDCFKPLYDAIIGPIEDLLDGDELIVVPDGDLSLAPWAALSESLRIRTVPSLTSLKFIIDSPDKYHCKSGALLVGDPCLKKVTKRGGCPIYDQLEYAKKEVEMIGEILKCQPLTGEAATKKEVLRRINSVALVHIAAHGSKETGGIALAPDPCWESKIPEEEMSDIQAVKLRAKLVVLSCCHSGQGEVSSEGVVGIARAFLFAGARSVVATLWAIDDEATLEFMKSFYQHLRGGESASSALQRAMKCLRDSDKYSAPKYWAPFVLIGDDVTIEFDESNRESRK
;
A
#
# COMPACT_ATOMS: atom_id res chain seq x y z
N MET A 1 21.29 -17.07 16.87
CA MET A 1 21.04 -18.52 16.63
C MET A 1 21.52 -19.27 17.83
N SER A 2 20.61 -19.90 18.62
CA SER A 2 21.00 -20.85 19.64
C SER A 2 21.59 -22.06 18.92
N TYR A 3 22.80 -22.47 19.32
CA TYR A 3 23.48 -23.65 18.83
C TYR A 3 22.72 -24.89 19.28
N PHE A 4 21.70 -25.30 18.56
CA PHE A 4 21.19 -26.67 18.67
C PHE A 4 22.28 -27.62 18.17
N SER A 5 22.59 -28.67 18.91
CA SER A 5 23.49 -29.69 18.41
C SER A 5 22.84 -30.37 17.19
N ILE A 6 23.65 -30.84 16.22
CA ILE A 6 23.14 -31.60 15.06
C ILE A 6 22.26 -32.75 15.47
N HIS A 7 22.56 -33.37 16.62
CA HIS A 7 21.78 -34.47 17.20
C HIS A 7 20.35 -34.02 17.60
N GLU A 8 20.20 -32.84 18.20
CA GLU A 8 18.90 -32.30 18.59
C GLU A 8 18.05 -31.96 17.36
N VAL A 9 18.68 -31.51 16.26
CA VAL A 9 17.97 -31.24 14.99
C VAL A 9 17.42 -32.54 14.39
N HIS A 10 18.17 -33.63 14.39
CA HIS A 10 17.68 -34.94 13.92
C HIS A 10 16.53 -35.47 14.77
N GLN A 11 16.61 -35.36 16.09
CA GLN A 11 15.49 -35.70 16.95
C GLN A 11 14.24 -34.87 16.67
N ALA A 12 14.41 -33.55 16.44
CA ALA A 12 13.31 -32.69 16.06
C ALA A 12 12.66 -33.15 14.75
N ILE A 13 13.45 -33.53 13.74
CA ILE A 13 12.93 -34.04 12.45
C ILE A 13 12.09 -35.32 12.71
N ASP A 14 12.53 -36.23 13.55
CA ASP A 14 11.80 -37.49 13.85
C ASP A 14 10.46 -37.20 14.56
N TYR A 15 10.43 -36.27 15.50
CA TYR A 15 9.18 -35.85 16.13
C TYR A 15 8.25 -35.13 15.16
N LEU A 16 8.79 -34.29 14.27
CA LEU A 16 7.99 -33.58 13.26
C LEU A 16 7.40 -34.53 12.20
N ARG A 17 8.11 -35.61 11.85
CA ARG A 17 7.57 -36.67 10.98
C ARG A 17 6.41 -37.42 11.66
N GLN A 18 6.53 -37.72 12.95
CA GLN A 18 5.43 -38.31 13.72
C GLN A 18 4.24 -37.35 13.81
N PHE A 19 4.50 -36.06 14.07
CA PHE A 19 3.46 -35.04 14.07
C PHE A 19 2.75 -34.93 12.73
N LEU A 20 3.51 -35.00 11.63
CA LEU A 20 2.95 -34.98 10.27
C LEU A 20 2.02 -36.18 10.03
N SER A 21 2.47 -37.41 10.40
CA SER A 21 1.65 -38.63 10.29
C SER A 21 0.33 -38.49 11.03
N ILE A 22 0.38 -37.97 12.27
CA ILE A 22 -0.84 -37.74 13.06
C ILE A 22 -1.75 -36.70 12.40
N ALA A 23 -1.17 -35.60 11.87
CA ALA A 23 -1.93 -34.56 11.20
C ALA A 23 -2.64 -35.09 9.96
N GLU A 24 -1.98 -35.95 9.19
CA GLU A 24 -2.54 -36.65 8.01
C GLU A 24 -3.66 -37.62 8.41
N GLU A 25 -3.47 -38.44 9.45
CA GLU A 25 -4.48 -39.37 9.96
C GLU A 25 -5.74 -38.65 10.44
N VAL A 26 -5.59 -37.48 11.10
CA VAL A 26 -6.70 -36.67 11.60
C VAL A 26 -7.31 -35.82 10.47
N GLY A 27 -6.64 -35.69 9.32
CA GLY A 27 -7.05 -34.87 8.20
C GLY A 27 -6.97 -33.35 8.44
N ASN A 28 -6.10 -32.91 9.37
CA ASN A 28 -5.93 -31.51 9.70
C ASN A 28 -4.91 -30.83 8.77
N LYS A 29 -5.38 -30.25 7.68
CA LYS A 29 -4.56 -29.61 6.65
C LYS A 29 -3.69 -28.47 7.19
N PHE A 30 -4.15 -27.70 8.18
CA PHE A 30 -3.34 -26.64 8.77
C PHE A 30 -2.13 -27.23 9.53
N MET A 31 -2.34 -28.29 10.31
CA MET A 31 -1.25 -28.97 11.01
C MET A 31 -0.27 -29.64 10.03
N GLU A 32 -0.75 -30.23 8.93
CA GLU A 32 0.10 -30.75 7.86
C GLU A 32 1.00 -29.65 7.28
N GLY A 33 0.44 -28.51 6.86
CA GLY A 33 1.19 -27.37 6.34
C GLY A 33 2.24 -26.84 7.31
N GLN A 34 1.90 -26.75 8.61
CA GLN A 34 2.82 -26.34 9.67
C GLN A 34 3.94 -27.37 9.90
N ALA A 35 3.65 -28.67 9.83
CA ALA A 35 4.64 -29.73 9.96
C ALA A 35 5.66 -29.66 8.82
N TYR A 36 5.20 -29.54 7.58
CA TYR A 36 6.08 -29.36 6.42
C TYR A 36 6.97 -28.13 6.55
N PHE A 37 6.42 -26.99 6.96
CA PHE A 37 7.22 -25.77 7.19
C PHE A 37 8.31 -25.97 8.25
N LYS A 38 7.98 -26.60 9.39
CA LYS A 38 8.95 -26.84 10.47
C LYS A 38 10.02 -27.85 10.07
N LEU A 39 9.66 -28.90 9.33
CA LEU A 39 10.62 -29.87 8.76
C LEU A 39 11.61 -29.15 7.82
N ALA A 40 11.10 -28.30 6.95
CA ALA A 40 11.96 -27.48 6.09
C ALA A 40 12.91 -26.59 6.89
N GLY A 41 12.45 -25.97 7.98
CA GLY A 41 13.30 -25.16 8.86
C GLY A 41 14.45 -25.95 9.47
N CYS A 42 14.22 -27.20 9.89
CA CYS A 42 15.29 -28.10 10.35
C CYS A 42 16.30 -28.41 9.23
N LEU A 43 15.81 -28.70 8.02
CA LEU A 43 16.66 -29.00 6.86
C LEU A 43 17.49 -27.80 6.40
N VAL A 44 16.91 -26.59 6.47
CA VAL A 44 17.65 -25.33 6.26
C VAL A 44 18.80 -25.21 7.25
N GLY A 45 18.55 -25.53 8.53
CA GLY A 45 19.58 -25.54 9.57
C GLY A 45 20.71 -26.54 9.32
N LEU A 46 20.43 -27.65 8.61
CA LEU A 46 21.40 -28.66 8.18
C LEU A 46 22.04 -28.37 6.83
N GLY A 47 21.65 -27.31 6.13
CA GLY A 47 22.15 -26.98 4.78
C GLY A 47 21.56 -27.86 3.66
N CYS A 48 20.51 -28.64 3.95
CA CYS A 48 19.83 -29.52 2.97
C CYS A 48 18.80 -28.73 2.13
N TRP A 49 19.28 -27.77 1.31
CA TRP A 49 18.45 -26.77 0.65
C TRP A 49 17.41 -27.36 -0.32
N ASN A 50 17.80 -28.36 -1.15
CA ASN A 50 16.89 -28.97 -2.13
C ASN A 50 15.74 -29.74 -1.45
N GLU A 51 16.03 -30.45 -0.35
CA GLU A 51 15.02 -31.18 0.40
C GLU A 51 14.10 -30.20 1.14
N ALA A 52 14.67 -29.14 1.73
CA ALA A 52 13.91 -28.07 2.34
C ALA A 52 12.96 -27.39 1.34
N LEU A 53 13.40 -27.17 0.10
CA LEU A 53 12.58 -26.58 -0.96
C LEU A 53 11.32 -27.42 -1.23
N PHE A 54 11.45 -28.74 -1.33
CA PHE A 54 10.31 -29.64 -1.53
C PHE A 54 9.25 -29.48 -0.42
N TYR A 55 9.68 -29.50 0.84
CA TYR A 55 8.77 -29.35 1.97
C TYR A 55 8.15 -27.94 2.04
N LEU A 56 8.89 -26.90 1.66
CA LEU A 56 8.35 -25.53 1.63
C LEU A 56 7.28 -25.35 0.56
N ILE A 57 7.50 -25.89 -0.65
CA ILE A 57 6.50 -25.84 -1.71
C ILE A 57 5.21 -26.52 -1.25
N THR A 58 5.31 -27.75 -0.72
CA THR A 58 4.16 -28.49 -0.20
C THR A 58 3.44 -27.72 0.91
N SER A 59 4.18 -27.13 1.84
CA SER A 59 3.62 -26.32 2.92
C SER A 59 2.82 -25.13 2.35
N VAL A 60 3.42 -24.34 1.45
CA VAL A 60 2.79 -23.16 0.86
C VAL A 60 1.55 -23.52 0.06
N GLU A 61 1.56 -24.62 -0.71
CA GLU A 61 0.39 -25.10 -1.46
C GLU A 61 -0.79 -25.44 -0.53
N ILE A 62 -0.52 -26.14 0.57
CA ILE A 62 -1.56 -26.46 1.56
C ILE A 62 -2.12 -25.18 2.19
N LEU A 63 -1.24 -24.26 2.61
CA LEU A 63 -1.63 -23.00 3.25
C LEU A 63 -2.42 -22.10 2.30
N ASP A 64 -2.06 -22.05 1.00
CA ASP A 64 -2.81 -21.33 -0.01
C ASP A 64 -4.20 -21.92 -0.24
N ALA A 65 -4.32 -23.25 -0.25
CA ALA A 65 -5.62 -23.91 -0.38
C ALA A 65 -6.54 -23.59 0.83
N ILE A 66 -6.00 -23.54 2.03
CA ILE A 66 -6.75 -23.13 3.24
C ILE A 66 -7.19 -21.68 3.12
N ARG A 67 -6.27 -20.75 2.75
CA ARG A 67 -6.60 -19.34 2.57
C ARG A 67 -7.70 -19.14 1.54
N ALA A 68 -7.64 -19.86 0.43
CA ALA A 68 -8.65 -19.79 -0.64
C ALA A 68 -10.05 -20.23 -0.17
N SER A 69 -10.16 -21.05 0.89
CA SER A 69 -11.45 -21.47 1.45
C SER A 69 -12.18 -20.36 2.24
N PHE A 70 -11.48 -19.29 2.65
CA PHE A 70 -12.09 -18.11 3.29
C PHE A 70 -12.72 -17.19 2.23
N ILE A 71 -13.95 -17.50 1.80
CA ILE A 71 -14.55 -16.91 0.60
C ILE A 71 -14.79 -15.40 0.70
N SER A 72 -15.16 -14.85 1.87
CA SER A 72 -15.63 -13.46 1.99
C SER A 72 -15.05 -12.65 3.17
N GLU A 73 -14.05 -13.17 3.88
CA GLU A 73 -13.58 -12.56 5.12
C GLU A 73 -12.14 -12.04 4.98
N ASP A 74 -11.99 -10.77 4.53
CA ASP A 74 -10.68 -10.10 4.34
C ASP A 74 -9.84 -10.17 5.62
N VAL A 75 -10.43 -9.89 6.79
CA VAL A 75 -9.74 -9.93 8.08
C VAL A 75 -9.16 -11.32 8.38
N LEU A 76 -9.92 -12.37 8.13
CA LEU A 76 -9.43 -13.74 8.32
C LEU A 76 -8.32 -14.09 7.32
N LYS A 77 -8.43 -13.68 6.06
CA LYS A 77 -7.38 -13.88 5.05
C LYS A 77 -6.08 -13.20 5.46
N ILE A 78 -6.15 -11.95 5.94
CA ILE A 78 -5.00 -11.18 6.41
C ILE A 78 -4.39 -11.86 7.65
N SER A 79 -5.21 -12.18 8.65
CA SER A 79 -4.75 -12.81 9.89
C SER A 79 -4.11 -14.17 9.64
N PHE A 80 -4.71 -14.99 8.78
CA PHE A 80 -4.16 -16.29 8.40
C PHE A 80 -2.83 -16.15 7.66
N ARG A 81 -2.74 -15.18 6.71
CA ARG A 81 -1.49 -14.91 5.99
C ARG A 81 -0.39 -14.43 6.92
N ASN A 82 -0.67 -13.57 7.88
CA ASN A 82 0.29 -13.13 8.88
C ASN A 82 0.79 -14.31 9.74
N LEU A 83 -0.09 -15.23 10.12
CA LEU A 83 0.28 -16.45 10.84
C LEU A 83 1.22 -17.36 10.02
N CYS A 84 1.02 -17.41 8.70
CA CYS A 84 1.78 -18.27 7.80
C CYS A 84 2.95 -17.56 7.10
N LYS A 85 3.21 -16.28 7.38
CA LYS A 85 4.25 -15.45 6.75
C LYS A 85 5.60 -16.15 6.67
N GLY A 86 5.98 -16.88 7.75
CA GLY A 86 7.27 -17.57 7.84
C GLY A 86 7.51 -18.59 6.73
N ALA A 87 6.49 -19.33 6.29
CA ALA A 87 6.63 -20.33 5.21
C ALA A 87 7.01 -19.69 3.87
N TYR A 88 6.33 -18.59 3.48
CA TYR A 88 6.64 -17.85 2.25
C TYR A 88 8.01 -17.18 2.32
N THR A 89 8.35 -16.59 3.48
CA THR A 89 9.66 -15.99 3.69
C THR A 89 10.77 -17.03 3.58
N CYS A 90 10.61 -18.20 4.17
CA CYS A 90 11.58 -19.28 4.10
C CYS A 90 11.72 -19.80 2.65
N LEU A 91 10.62 -19.91 1.92
CA LEU A 91 10.60 -20.39 0.54
C LEU A 91 11.46 -19.50 -0.38
N TRP A 92 11.20 -18.19 -0.44
CA TRP A 92 12.01 -17.34 -1.32
C TRP A 92 13.47 -17.23 -0.87
N LYS A 93 13.76 -17.34 0.44
CA LYS A 93 15.13 -17.39 0.96
C LYS A 93 15.89 -18.62 0.47
N VAL A 94 15.26 -19.81 0.55
CA VAL A 94 15.85 -21.05 0.06
C VAL A 94 16.07 -21.00 -1.44
N LEU A 95 15.14 -20.46 -2.21
CA LEU A 95 15.27 -20.25 -3.66
C LEU A 95 16.46 -19.33 -3.99
N LEU A 96 16.66 -18.22 -3.27
CA LEU A 96 17.84 -17.36 -3.43
C LEU A 96 19.14 -18.12 -3.09
N LYS A 97 19.17 -18.96 -2.05
CA LYS A 97 20.35 -19.80 -1.74
C LYS A 97 20.67 -20.78 -2.85
N LEU A 98 19.66 -21.25 -3.58
CA LEU A 98 19.80 -22.12 -4.74
C LEU A 98 20.04 -21.34 -6.05
N GLN A 99 20.19 -20.01 -6.00
CA GLN A 99 20.37 -19.11 -7.14
C GLN A 99 19.18 -19.09 -8.15
N LEU A 100 18.03 -19.51 -7.70
CA LEU A 100 16.75 -19.48 -8.44
C LEU A 100 16.07 -18.14 -8.20
N THR A 101 16.59 -17.08 -8.83
CA THR A 101 16.21 -15.70 -8.52
C THR A 101 14.81 -15.33 -9.02
N ASP A 102 14.36 -15.85 -10.14
CA ASP A 102 13.06 -15.58 -10.72
C ASP A 102 11.96 -16.32 -9.93
N GLU A 103 12.22 -17.56 -9.55
CA GLU A 103 11.35 -18.35 -8.68
C GLU A 103 11.26 -17.72 -7.28
N ALA A 104 12.35 -17.13 -6.79
CA ALA A 104 12.36 -16.41 -5.51
C ALA A 104 11.49 -15.15 -5.57
N LEU A 105 11.53 -14.38 -6.67
CA LEU A 105 10.63 -13.27 -6.90
C LEU A 105 9.16 -13.73 -6.87
N TYR A 106 8.87 -14.81 -7.59
CA TYR A 106 7.51 -15.36 -7.62
C TYR A 106 7.03 -15.79 -6.22
N ALA A 107 7.87 -16.50 -5.47
CA ALA A 107 7.53 -16.91 -4.11
C ALA A 107 7.32 -15.73 -3.15
N ALA A 108 8.14 -14.68 -3.28
CA ALA A 108 7.99 -13.46 -2.51
C ALA A 108 6.72 -12.68 -2.88
N GLU A 109 6.38 -12.58 -4.17
CA GLU A 109 5.15 -11.97 -4.67
C GLU A 109 3.91 -12.73 -4.18
N LYS A 110 3.92 -14.08 -4.27
CA LYS A 110 2.84 -14.95 -3.80
C LYS A 110 2.57 -14.77 -2.28
N GLY A 111 3.56 -14.30 -1.54
CA GLY A 111 3.46 -13.94 -0.13
C GLY A 111 2.76 -12.61 0.15
N ARG A 112 2.34 -11.80 -0.84
CA ARG A 112 1.92 -10.40 -0.65
C ARG A 112 0.55 -10.06 -1.20
N ALA A 113 -0.16 -9.19 -0.48
CA ALA A 113 -1.40 -8.52 -0.90
C ALA A 113 -2.45 -9.44 -1.55
N GLN A 114 -2.50 -10.71 -1.17
CA GLN A 114 -3.37 -11.69 -1.81
C GLN A 114 -4.85 -11.45 -1.51
N ALA A 115 -5.20 -10.92 -0.34
CA ALA A 115 -6.57 -10.55 -0.02
C ALA A 115 -7.04 -9.36 -0.89
N LEU A 116 -6.16 -8.40 -1.14
CA LEU A 116 -6.44 -7.31 -2.09
C LEU A 116 -6.62 -7.82 -3.51
N VAL A 117 -5.77 -8.74 -3.96
CA VAL A 117 -5.88 -9.38 -5.29
C VAL A 117 -7.22 -10.09 -5.46
N ASP A 118 -7.65 -10.86 -4.46
CA ASP A 118 -8.94 -11.54 -4.48
C ASP A 118 -10.10 -10.53 -4.62
N ALA A 119 -10.06 -9.43 -3.89
CA ALA A 119 -11.06 -8.37 -3.97
C ALA A 119 -11.12 -7.70 -5.35
N LEU A 120 -9.96 -7.38 -5.92
CA LEU A 120 -9.87 -6.80 -7.26
C LEU A 120 -10.43 -7.74 -8.33
N LYS A 121 -10.13 -9.04 -8.24
CA LYS A 121 -10.73 -10.07 -9.14
C LYS A 121 -12.25 -10.05 -9.06
N ILE A 122 -12.82 -10.02 -7.85
CA ILE A 122 -14.27 -9.99 -7.63
C ILE A 122 -14.87 -8.68 -8.18
N ASN A 123 -14.30 -7.53 -7.83
CA ASN A 123 -14.82 -6.23 -8.21
C ASN A 123 -14.81 -6.02 -9.72
N TYR A 124 -13.76 -6.47 -10.39
CA TYR A 124 -13.62 -6.35 -11.85
C TYR A 124 -14.32 -7.47 -12.63
N GLY A 125 -14.94 -8.44 -11.95
CA GLY A 125 -15.65 -9.55 -12.60
C GLY A 125 -14.72 -10.54 -13.29
N LEU A 126 -13.49 -10.70 -12.82
CA LEU A 126 -12.46 -11.55 -13.40
C LEU A 126 -12.43 -12.96 -12.80
N THR A 127 -13.45 -13.34 -12.05
CA THR A 127 -13.53 -14.58 -11.26
C THR A 127 -13.79 -15.85 -12.06
N SER A 128 -13.98 -15.78 -13.39
CA SER A 128 -14.59 -16.90 -14.11
C SER A 128 -13.65 -17.95 -14.72
N LEU A 129 -12.33 -17.88 -14.61
CA LEU A 129 -11.51 -18.81 -15.39
C LEU A 129 -10.27 -19.46 -14.76
N SER A 130 -9.84 -19.16 -13.53
CA SER A 130 -8.59 -19.80 -13.04
C SER A 130 -8.42 -19.94 -11.53
N LEU A 131 -9.44 -20.32 -10.79
CA LEU A 131 -9.27 -20.67 -9.37
C LEU A 131 -8.51 -21.98 -9.13
N LEU A 132 -8.15 -22.72 -10.18
CA LEU A 132 -7.62 -24.08 -10.09
C LEU A 132 -6.41 -24.40 -11.00
N SER A 133 -5.79 -23.42 -11.65
CA SER A 133 -4.61 -23.71 -12.49
C SER A 133 -3.30 -23.44 -11.73
N ASN A 134 -2.39 -24.40 -11.78
CA ASN A 134 -0.99 -24.34 -11.33
C ASN A 134 -0.15 -23.41 -12.24
N GLU A 135 -0.56 -22.14 -12.41
CA GLU A 135 -0.01 -21.19 -13.38
C GLU A 135 1.10 -20.31 -12.76
N SER A 136 2.04 -20.91 -12.06
CA SER A 136 2.99 -20.16 -11.25
C SER A 136 4.01 -19.34 -12.06
N GLU A 137 4.66 -19.91 -13.05
CA GLU A 137 5.66 -19.22 -13.86
C GLU A 137 5.05 -18.40 -15.00
N GLU A 138 3.95 -18.87 -15.58
CA GLU A 138 3.24 -18.15 -16.64
C GLU A 138 2.65 -16.83 -16.14
N GLU A 139 2.16 -16.78 -14.91
CA GLU A 139 1.54 -15.57 -14.33
C GLU A 139 2.57 -14.44 -14.16
N LEU A 140 3.76 -14.74 -13.61
CA LEU A 140 4.85 -13.75 -13.51
C LEU A 140 5.31 -13.29 -14.88
N THR A 141 5.47 -14.20 -15.83
CA THR A 141 5.83 -13.87 -17.22
C THR A 141 4.80 -12.94 -17.86
N ILE A 142 3.52 -13.15 -17.61
CA ILE A 142 2.44 -12.27 -18.10
C ILE A 142 2.54 -10.88 -17.44
N ILE A 143 2.80 -10.82 -16.13
CA ILE A 143 2.99 -9.56 -15.40
C ILE A 143 4.19 -8.80 -15.98
N LEU A 144 5.34 -9.46 -16.15
CA LEU A 144 6.57 -8.86 -16.69
C LEU A 144 6.38 -8.30 -18.11
N LYS A 145 5.58 -8.95 -18.95
CA LYS A 145 5.24 -8.46 -20.30
C LYS A 145 4.37 -7.19 -20.27
N LYS A 146 3.59 -6.98 -19.20
CA LYS A 146 2.66 -5.84 -19.04
C LYS A 146 3.30 -4.64 -18.37
N ILE A 147 4.38 -4.81 -17.65
CA ILE A 147 5.12 -3.72 -17.03
C ILE A 147 5.60 -2.77 -18.12
N SER A 148 5.16 -1.51 -18.05
CA SER A 148 5.54 -0.43 -18.98
C SER A 148 6.51 0.57 -18.37
N VAL A 149 6.64 0.58 -17.06
CA VAL A 149 7.45 1.49 -16.23
C VAL A 149 8.44 0.65 -15.43
N SER A 150 9.68 1.14 -15.26
CA SER A 150 10.65 0.50 -14.39
C SER A 150 10.03 0.22 -13.01
N THR A 151 10.11 -1.02 -12.56
CA THR A 151 9.50 -1.46 -11.30
C THR A 151 10.55 -2.16 -10.46
N VAL A 152 10.66 -1.80 -9.19
CA VAL A 152 11.52 -2.49 -8.23
C VAL A 152 10.66 -3.22 -7.20
N PHE A 153 10.89 -4.52 -7.09
CA PHE A 153 10.30 -5.36 -6.06
C PHE A 153 11.33 -5.54 -4.93
N LEU A 154 10.92 -5.22 -3.71
CA LEU A 154 11.79 -5.26 -2.53
C LEU A 154 11.41 -6.42 -1.62
N ALA A 155 12.40 -7.12 -1.07
CA ALA A 155 12.22 -8.08 0.02
C ALA A 155 13.35 -7.90 1.05
N VAL A 156 12.99 -7.52 2.27
CA VAL A 156 13.93 -7.21 3.34
C VAL A 156 14.15 -8.42 4.24
N GLN A 157 15.41 -8.69 4.53
CA GLN A 157 15.78 -9.76 5.44
C GLN A 157 17.08 -9.44 6.18
N GLU A 158 17.03 -9.44 7.50
CA GLU A 158 18.24 -9.44 8.36
C GLU A 158 19.26 -8.35 7.95
N GLY A 159 18.76 -7.13 7.65
CA GLY A 159 19.61 -6.02 7.21
C GLY A 159 19.98 -6.01 5.72
N THR A 160 19.57 -7.04 4.96
CA THR A 160 19.75 -7.10 3.50
C THR A 160 18.47 -6.72 2.78
N ILE A 161 18.57 -5.85 1.79
CA ILE A 161 17.48 -5.52 0.87
C ILE A 161 17.72 -6.29 -0.42
N ASN A 162 16.85 -7.26 -0.70
CA ASN A 162 16.82 -7.98 -1.96
C ASN A 162 15.95 -7.20 -2.94
N MET A 163 16.46 -6.92 -4.12
CA MET A 163 15.83 -6.07 -5.13
C MET A 163 15.75 -6.79 -6.47
N TRP A 164 14.57 -6.87 -7.06
CA TRP A 164 14.36 -7.28 -8.44
C TRP A 164 13.91 -6.07 -9.24
N VAL A 165 14.75 -5.67 -10.19
CA VAL A 165 14.47 -4.59 -11.14
C VAL A 165 13.81 -5.16 -12.38
N LEU A 166 12.58 -4.77 -12.62
CA LEU A 166 11.73 -5.24 -13.71
C LEU A 166 11.61 -4.12 -14.74
N ARG A 167 11.86 -4.44 -16.01
CA ARG A 167 11.80 -3.50 -17.12
C ARG A 167 11.02 -4.09 -18.28
N LYS A 168 10.41 -3.23 -19.07
CA LYS A 168 9.59 -3.65 -20.21
C LYS A 168 10.35 -4.57 -21.16
N GLY A 169 9.83 -5.79 -21.34
CA GLY A 169 10.35 -6.76 -22.30
C GLY A 169 11.76 -7.29 -22.02
N ARG A 170 12.26 -7.13 -20.80
CA ARG A 170 13.55 -7.64 -20.35
C ARG A 170 13.41 -8.61 -19.18
N ASN A 171 14.41 -9.46 -18.98
CA ASN A 171 14.46 -10.31 -17.79
C ASN A 171 14.62 -9.45 -16.52
N ALA A 172 14.13 -9.95 -15.40
CA ALA A 172 14.36 -9.33 -14.11
C ALA A 172 15.87 -9.30 -13.78
N ILE A 173 16.33 -8.19 -13.22
CA ILE A 173 17.70 -8.09 -12.70
C ILE A 173 17.61 -8.17 -11.19
N PHE A 174 18.29 -9.16 -10.61
CA PHE A 174 18.41 -9.31 -9.17
C PHE A 174 19.66 -8.61 -8.66
N THR A 175 19.53 -7.82 -7.61
CA THR A 175 20.64 -7.19 -6.88
C THR A 175 20.33 -7.15 -5.39
N GLN A 176 21.35 -6.92 -4.57
CA GLN A 176 21.25 -6.84 -3.11
C GLN A 176 21.96 -5.60 -2.62
N ALA A 177 21.40 -4.95 -1.61
CA ALA A 177 22.07 -3.92 -0.84
C ALA A 177 22.14 -4.33 0.62
N GLU A 178 23.32 -4.20 1.21
CA GLU A 178 23.52 -4.40 2.63
C GLU A 178 23.53 -3.03 3.33
N LEU A 179 22.71 -2.88 4.34
CA LEU A 179 22.81 -1.74 5.25
C LEU A 179 23.94 -2.04 6.23
N LYS A 180 25.16 -1.61 5.87
CA LYS A 180 26.33 -1.78 6.73
C LYS A 180 26.26 -0.81 7.90
N VAL A 181 25.84 -1.33 9.05
CA VAL A 181 26.02 -0.63 10.32
C VAL A 181 26.63 -1.61 11.31
N GLU A 182 27.81 -1.24 11.83
CA GLU A 182 28.48 -2.01 12.88
C GLU A 182 27.55 -2.10 14.09
N GLY A 183 27.16 -3.32 14.47
CA GLY A 183 26.29 -3.59 15.63
C GLY A 183 24.78 -3.56 15.38
N ALA A 184 24.32 -3.56 14.13
CA ALA A 184 22.90 -3.53 13.82
C ALA A 184 22.17 -4.82 14.21
N HIS A 185 21.09 -4.68 14.99
CA HIS A 185 20.11 -5.72 15.25
C HIS A 185 19.16 -5.92 14.05
N GLU A 186 18.40 -7.01 14.04
CA GLU A 186 17.47 -7.39 12.95
C GLU A 186 16.48 -6.26 12.53
N ASP A 187 16.22 -5.29 13.42
CA ASP A 187 15.28 -4.17 13.22
C ASP A 187 15.93 -2.86 12.73
N TYR A 188 17.21 -2.87 12.36
CA TYR A 188 17.93 -1.63 12.04
C TYR A 188 17.26 -0.77 10.94
N PHE A 189 16.73 -1.41 9.90
CA PHE A 189 16.08 -0.68 8.81
C PHE A 189 14.81 0.02 9.28
N SER A 190 13.99 -0.66 10.08
CA SER A 190 12.81 -0.07 10.74
C SER A 190 13.21 1.09 11.65
N GLU A 191 14.33 0.97 12.33
CA GLU A 191 14.86 2.01 13.21
C GLU A 191 15.38 3.22 12.41
N LEU A 192 16.13 2.99 11.34
CA LEU A 192 16.59 4.03 10.42
C LEU A 192 15.41 4.81 9.82
N LEU A 193 14.39 4.10 9.33
CA LEU A 193 13.18 4.72 8.81
C LEU A 193 12.42 5.49 9.90
N LYS A 194 12.26 4.91 11.10
CA LYS A 194 11.62 5.57 12.25
C LYS A 194 12.37 6.83 12.67
N ASN A 195 13.70 6.79 12.70
CA ASN A 195 14.54 7.93 13.05
C ASN A 195 14.47 9.04 11.99
N ALA A 196 14.56 8.68 10.69
CA ALA A 196 14.37 9.62 9.61
C ALA A 196 12.99 10.30 9.69
N LEU A 197 11.92 9.52 9.83
CA LEU A 197 10.56 10.04 9.97
C LEU A 197 10.37 10.87 11.23
N LYS A 198 11.01 10.52 12.35
CA LYS A 198 10.96 11.28 13.61
C LYS A 198 11.62 12.66 13.45
N ASN A 199 12.79 12.72 12.83
CA ASN A 199 13.52 13.95 12.60
C ASN A 199 12.74 14.90 11.66
N ILE A 200 12.15 14.37 10.62
CA ILE A 200 11.31 15.13 9.67
C ILE A 200 10.08 15.70 10.39
N ARG A 201 9.39 14.88 11.19
CA ARG A 201 8.19 15.29 11.96
C ARG A 201 8.51 16.33 13.03
N ALA A 202 9.67 16.23 13.68
CA ALA A 202 10.10 17.16 14.73
C ALA A 202 10.41 18.56 14.20
N GLY A 203 10.49 18.73 12.86
CA GLY A 203 10.79 20.04 12.26
C GLY A 203 12.17 20.57 12.65
N VAL A 204 13.13 19.66 12.88
CA VAL A 204 14.53 20.06 13.03
C VAL A 204 14.89 20.87 11.79
N ASP A 205 15.38 22.08 11.99
CA ASP A 205 15.70 23.02 10.90
C ASP A 205 16.83 22.42 10.04
N LEU A 206 16.43 21.79 8.96
CA LEU A 206 17.30 21.11 8.01
C LEU A 206 17.52 21.96 6.75
N SER A 207 17.51 23.29 6.88
CA SER A 207 17.49 24.23 5.76
C SER A 207 18.65 24.10 4.76
N HIS A 208 19.68 23.32 5.06
CA HIS A 208 20.75 22.92 4.15
C HIS A 208 21.04 21.41 4.12
N GLU A 209 20.43 20.61 5.01
CA GLU A 209 20.67 19.17 5.17
C GLU A 209 19.45 18.32 4.74
N THR A 210 18.48 18.90 4.08
CA THR A 210 17.15 18.29 3.83
C THR A 210 17.20 17.06 2.90
N ILE A 211 18.14 17.05 1.97
CA ILE A 211 18.40 15.88 1.11
C ILE A 211 19.10 14.79 1.92
N ASP A 212 19.81 15.15 2.98
CA ASP A 212 20.59 14.22 3.80
C ASP A 212 19.73 13.26 4.64
N CYS A 213 18.53 13.65 5.07
CA CYS A 213 17.70 12.74 5.89
C CYS A 213 17.12 11.55 5.09
N PHE A 214 16.93 11.70 3.78
CA PHE A 214 16.50 10.64 2.89
C PHE A 214 17.65 9.93 2.17
N LYS A 215 18.86 10.53 2.21
CA LYS A 215 20.02 9.99 1.55
C LYS A 215 20.34 8.54 1.90
N PRO A 216 20.30 8.10 3.18
CA PRO A 216 20.54 6.69 3.50
C PRO A 216 19.55 5.74 2.82
N LEU A 217 18.28 6.14 2.69
CA LEU A 217 17.26 5.36 1.98
C LEU A 217 17.49 5.37 0.47
N TYR A 218 17.84 6.54 -0.09
CA TYR A 218 18.18 6.67 -1.49
C TYR A 218 19.40 5.80 -1.84
N ASP A 219 20.49 5.95 -1.10
CA ASP A 219 21.75 5.22 -1.33
C ASP A 219 21.58 3.70 -1.16
N ALA A 220 20.67 3.26 -0.29
CA ALA A 220 20.40 1.84 -0.07
C ALA A 220 19.50 1.21 -1.13
N ILE A 221 18.58 1.97 -1.73
CA ILE A 221 17.53 1.40 -2.57
C ILE A 221 17.59 1.94 -4.00
N ILE A 222 17.61 3.25 -4.19
CA ILE A 222 17.58 3.86 -5.53
C ILE A 222 18.97 3.87 -6.15
N GLY A 223 20.01 4.30 -5.40
CA GLY A 223 21.39 4.38 -5.90
C GLY A 223 21.89 3.09 -6.57
N PRO A 224 21.72 1.89 -5.96
CA PRO A 224 22.17 0.64 -6.57
C PRO A 224 21.48 0.25 -7.87
N ILE A 225 20.32 0.84 -8.16
CA ILE A 225 19.51 0.50 -9.33
C ILE A 225 19.32 1.66 -10.31
N GLU A 226 19.83 2.86 -10.00
CA GLU A 226 19.60 4.07 -10.78
C GLU A 226 19.96 3.90 -12.26
N ASP A 227 21.14 3.34 -12.54
CA ASP A 227 21.63 3.05 -13.91
C ASP A 227 20.80 1.95 -14.62
N LEU A 228 19.98 1.22 -13.89
CA LEU A 228 19.12 0.17 -14.43
C LEU A 228 17.72 0.68 -14.80
N LEU A 229 17.35 1.89 -14.40
CA LEU A 229 16.01 2.43 -14.63
C LEU A 229 15.87 2.97 -16.06
N ASP A 230 14.70 2.76 -16.64
CA ASP A 230 14.32 3.34 -17.93
C ASP A 230 13.34 4.50 -17.70
N GLY A 231 13.68 5.71 -18.16
CA GLY A 231 12.80 6.89 -18.05
C GLY A 231 12.81 7.58 -16.70
N ASP A 232 11.78 8.35 -16.42
CA ASP A 232 11.62 9.23 -15.24
C ASP A 232 10.55 8.74 -14.25
N GLU A 233 10.07 7.51 -14.42
CA GLU A 233 9.07 6.88 -13.55
C GLU A 233 9.62 5.61 -12.90
N LEU A 234 9.25 5.42 -11.63
CA LEU A 234 9.56 4.21 -10.87
C LEU A 234 8.34 3.72 -10.09
N ILE A 235 8.02 2.45 -10.24
CA ILE A 235 7.07 1.75 -9.36
C ILE A 235 7.87 0.99 -8.31
N VAL A 236 7.51 1.16 -7.04
CA VAL A 236 8.10 0.41 -5.94
C VAL A 236 7.06 -0.55 -5.37
N VAL A 237 7.44 -1.82 -5.24
CA VAL A 237 6.70 -2.82 -4.45
C VAL A 237 7.45 -2.98 -3.14
N PRO A 238 7.07 -2.24 -2.10
CA PRO A 238 7.81 -2.19 -0.84
C PRO A 238 7.58 -3.43 0.01
N ASP A 239 8.47 -3.71 0.96
CA ASP A 239 8.32 -4.76 1.97
C ASP A 239 8.29 -4.19 3.39
N GLY A 240 7.42 -4.73 4.22
CA GLY A 240 7.35 -4.38 5.63
C GLY A 240 7.22 -2.86 5.86
N ASP A 241 8.03 -2.33 6.77
CA ASP A 241 8.03 -0.91 7.14
C ASP A 241 8.39 0.04 5.99
N LEU A 242 9.04 -0.47 4.91
CA LEU A 242 9.27 0.30 3.68
C LEU A 242 7.98 0.79 3.02
N SER A 243 6.86 0.14 3.31
CA SER A 243 5.55 0.59 2.85
C SER A 243 5.13 1.96 3.45
N LEU A 244 5.80 2.40 4.52
CA LEU A 244 5.60 3.70 5.17
C LEU A 244 6.68 4.73 4.79
N ALA A 245 7.58 4.40 3.85
CA ALA A 245 8.59 5.33 3.39
C ALA A 245 7.99 6.40 2.46
N PRO A 246 8.47 7.65 2.53
CA PRO A 246 8.02 8.74 1.68
C PRO A 246 8.65 8.65 0.28
N TRP A 247 8.33 7.63 -0.46
CA TRP A 247 8.95 7.24 -1.72
C TRP A 247 9.02 8.38 -2.74
N ALA A 248 7.93 9.14 -2.91
CA ALA A 248 7.88 10.24 -3.86
C ALA A 248 8.82 11.40 -3.50
N ALA A 249 9.29 11.45 -2.26
CA ALA A 249 10.23 12.46 -1.77
C ALA A 249 11.71 12.05 -1.90
N LEU A 250 12.00 10.80 -2.24
CA LEU A 250 13.38 10.30 -2.33
C LEU A 250 14.14 10.82 -3.56
N SER A 251 13.45 11.22 -4.61
CA SER A 251 14.09 11.70 -5.84
C SER A 251 13.32 12.88 -6.43
N GLU A 252 14.06 13.85 -6.95
CA GLU A 252 13.51 14.98 -7.68
C GLU A 252 13.32 14.68 -9.17
N SER A 253 14.13 13.76 -9.69
CA SER A 253 14.14 13.37 -11.10
C SER A 253 13.17 12.24 -11.42
N LEU A 254 12.85 11.40 -10.43
CA LEU A 254 11.97 10.25 -10.59
C LEU A 254 10.59 10.51 -9.99
N ARG A 255 9.55 10.20 -10.74
CA ARG A 255 8.17 10.12 -10.25
C ARG A 255 7.96 8.73 -9.65
N ILE A 256 7.98 8.64 -8.33
CA ILE A 256 7.90 7.36 -7.62
C ILE A 256 6.51 7.16 -7.07
N ARG A 257 5.91 6.01 -7.39
CA ARG A 257 4.65 5.53 -6.81
C ARG A 257 4.80 4.11 -6.28
N THR A 258 3.89 3.70 -5.41
CA THR A 258 3.94 2.38 -4.80
C THR A 258 2.76 1.52 -5.20
N VAL A 259 2.95 0.22 -5.14
CA VAL A 259 1.87 -0.75 -5.28
C VAL A 259 2.05 -1.87 -4.25
N PRO A 260 0.96 -2.43 -3.71
CA PRO A 260 1.06 -3.48 -2.69
C PRO A 260 1.70 -4.77 -3.18
N SER A 261 1.52 -5.12 -4.46
CA SER A 261 2.13 -6.28 -5.13
C SER A 261 2.09 -6.13 -6.65
N LEU A 262 2.90 -6.90 -7.37
CA LEU A 262 2.90 -6.93 -8.84
C LEU A 262 1.56 -7.44 -9.38
N THR A 263 0.99 -8.44 -8.73
CA THR A 263 -0.31 -9.02 -9.11
C THR A 263 -1.45 -8.01 -8.91
N SER A 264 -1.44 -7.23 -7.82
CA SER A 264 -2.42 -6.15 -7.63
C SER A 264 -2.29 -5.08 -8.71
N LEU A 265 -1.06 -4.68 -9.08
CA LEU A 265 -0.80 -3.75 -10.19
C LEU A 265 -1.37 -4.28 -11.50
N LYS A 266 -1.12 -5.57 -11.82
CA LYS A 266 -1.68 -6.21 -13.02
C LYS A 266 -3.19 -6.08 -13.08
N PHE A 267 -3.91 -6.41 -11.99
CA PHE A 267 -5.37 -6.32 -11.97
C PHE A 267 -5.88 -4.89 -12.03
N ILE A 268 -5.18 -3.94 -11.43
CA ILE A 268 -5.50 -2.51 -11.56
C ILE A 268 -5.37 -2.05 -13.01
N ILE A 269 -4.29 -2.43 -13.71
CA ILE A 269 -4.06 -2.08 -15.12
C ILE A 269 -5.10 -2.78 -16.02
N ASP A 270 -5.38 -4.05 -15.76
CA ASP A 270 -6.31 -4.90 -16.53
C ASP A 270 -7.78 -4.63 -16.19
N SER A 271 -8.08 -3.64 -15.36
CA SER A 271 -9.47 -3.30 -15.05
C SER A 271 -10.26 -3.03 -16.35
N PRO A 272 -11.51 -3.52 -16.47
CA PRO A 272 -12.28 -3.33 -17.68
C PRO A 272 -12.45 -1.85 -18.04
N ASP A 273 -12.34 -1.49 -19.32
CA ASP A 273 -12.39 -0.09 -19.81
C ASP A 273 -13.61 0.72 -19.32
N LYS A 274 -14.74 0.02 -19.08
CA LYS A 274 -15.98 0.65 -18.62
C LYS A 274 -16.20 0.56 -17.11
N TYR A 275 -15.25 0.00 -16.36
CA TYR A 275 -15.40 -0.14 -14.92
C TYR A 275 -15.35 1.22 -14.23
N HIS A 276 -14.33 2.01 -14.51
CA HIS A 276 -14.15 3.32 -13.88
C HIS A 276 -14.98 4.41 -14.57
N CYS A 277 -15.47 5.36 -13.77
CA CYS A 277 -16.13 6.56 -14.29
C CYS A 277 -15.11 7.39 -15.09
N LYS A 278 -15.57 8.01 -16.17
CA LYS A 278 -14.71 8.86 -17.01
C LYS A 278 -14.47 10.24 -16.40
N SER A 279 -15.51 10.82 -15.83
CA SER A 279 -15.53 12.18 -15.29
C SER A 279 -16.33 12.27 -13.98
N GLY A 280 -16.43 13.47 -13.44
CA GLY A 280 -17.12 13.76 -12.19
C GLY A 280 -16.20 13.72 -10.97
N ALA A 281 -16.50 14.59 -9.99
CA ALA A 281 -15.77 14.68 -8.74
C ALA A 281 -16.73 14.74 -7.54
N LEU A 282 -16.40 14.04 -6.47
CA LEU A 282 -16.99 14.17 -5.16
C LEU A 282 -15.94 14.79 -4.23
N LEU A 283 -16.23 16.00 -3.73
CA LEU A 283 -15.40 16.69 -2.76
C LEU A 283 -16.12 16.69 -1.42
N VAL A 284 -15.46 16.19 -0.37
CA VAL A 284 -16.00 16.13 1.00
C VAL A 284 -15.03 16.87 1.91
N GLY A 285 -15.51 17.90 2.62
CA GLY A 285 -14.67 18.70 3.51
C GLY A 285 -15.39 19.18 4.77
N ASP A 286 -14.64 19.26 5.87
CA ASP A 286 -15.10 19.76 7.17
C ASP A 286 -16.49 19.21 7.58
N PRO A 287 -16.66 17.89 7.73
CA PRO A 287 -17.91 17.32 8.23
C PRO A 287 -18.26 17.90 9.61
N CYS A 288 -19.52 18.26 9.84
CA CYS A 288 -19.95 18.85 11.11
C CYS A 288 -20.01 17.82 12.23
N LEU A 289 -19.02 17.82 13.13
CA LEU A 289 -18.90 16.91 14.27
C LEU A 289 -19.31 17.54 15.62
N LYS A 290 -19.91 18.74 15.63
CA LYS A 290 -20.27 19.51 16.84
C LYS A 290 -21.18 18.77 17.82
N LYS A 291 -22.00 17.83 17.33
CA LYS A 291 -22.93 17.03 18.17
C LYS A 291 -22.25 15.83 18.84
N VAL A 292 -20.99 15.56 18.49
CA VAL A 292 -20.22 14.43 19.00
C VAL A 292 -19.41 14.89 20.20
N THR A 293 -19.83 14.52 21.39
CA THR A 293 -19.21 14.98 22.64
C THR A 293 -18.72 13.82 23.50
N LYS A 294 -17.61 14.05 24.24
CA LYS A 294 -17.15 13.17 25.33
C LYS A 294 -18.14 13.24 26.48
N ARG A 295 -18.11 12.26 27.42
CA ARG A 295 -18.77 12.36 28.72
C ARG A 295 -18.32 13.65 29.41
N GLY A 296 -19.22 14.65 29.52
CA GLY A 296 -18.89 15.99 30.04
C GLY A 296 -19.17 17.13 29.05
N GLY A 297 -19.63 16.84 27.82
CA GLY A 297 -20.17 17.86 26.90
C GLY A 297 -19.11 18.57 26.03
N CYS A 298 -17.80 18.22 26.13
CA CYS A 298 -16.79 18.78 25.25
C CYS A 298 -16.79 18.07 23.87
N PRO A 299 -16.67 18.80 22.75
CA PRO A 299 -16.51 18.19 21.43
C PRO A 299 -15.32 17.22 21.41
N ILE A 300 -15.44 16.11 20.66
CA ILE A 300 -14.34 15.16 20.49
C ILE A 300 -13.36 15.67 19.42
N TYR A 301 -13.90 16.34 18.40
CA TYR A 301 -13.16 16.88 17.27
C TYR A 301 -13.39 18.39 17.14
N ASP A 302 -12.33 19.10 16.82
CA ASP A 302 -12.41 20.52 16.45
C ASP A 302 -12.88 20.68 15.00
N GLN A 303 -13.41 21.85 14.68
CA GLN A 303 -13.80 22.19 13.31
C GLN A 303 -12.56 22.39 12.44
N LEU A 304 -12.58 21.84 11.22
CA LEU A 304 -11.48 21.92 10.26
C LEU A 304 -11.71 23.05 9.23
N GLU A 305 -11.54 24.31 9.66
CA GLU A 305 -11.76 25.47 8.78
C GLU A 305 -10.94 25.40 7.48
N TYR A 306 -9.72 24.89 7.56
CA TYR A 306 -8.86 24.76 6.38
C TYR A 306 -9.34 23.64 5.44
N ALA A 307 -9.85 22.53 5.95
CA ALA A 307 -10.47 21.47 5.13
C ALA A 307 -11.67 22.00 4.34
N LYS A 308 -12.44 22.92 4.92
CA LYS A 308 -13.53 23.60 4.21
C LYS A 308 -12.98 24.47 3.10
N LYS A 309 -11.99 25.35 3.38
CA LYS A 309 -11.33 26.21 2.38
C LYS A 309 -10.70 25.40 1.26
N GLU A 310 -10.10 24.25 1.61
CA GLU A 310 -9.47 23.34 0.67
C GLU A 310 -10.48 22.81 -0.36
N VAL A 311 -11.60 22.23 0.09
CA VAL A 311 -12.60 21.68 -0.83
C VAL A 311 -13.36 22.76 -1.60
N GLU A 312 -13.56 23.97 -1.04
CA GLU A 312 -14.13 25.12 -1.75
C GLU A 312 -13.19 25.58 -2.88
N MET A 313 -11.90 25.74 -2.61
CA MET A 313 -10.87 26.06 -3.62
C MET A 313 -10.79 24.98 -4.70
N ILE A 314 -10.78 23.70 -4.34
CA ILE A 314 -10.79 22.59 -5.31
C ILE A 314 -12.08 22.64 -6.12
N GLY A 315 -13.23 22.92 -5.49
CA GLY A 315 -14.52 23.07 -6.15
C GLY A 315 -14.53 24.17 -7.21
N GLU A 316 -13.87 25.30 -6.94
CA GLU A 316 -13.65 26.38 -7.92
C GLU A 316 -12.77 25.92 -9.09
N ILE A 317 -11.65 25.23 -8.80
CA ILE A 317 -10.77 24.69 -9.83
C ILE A 317 -11.51 23.70 -10.70
N LEU A 318 -12.24 22.73 -10.13
CA LEU A 318 -12.92 21.66 -10.86
C LEU A 318 -14.33 22.02 -11.33
N LYS A 319 -14.87 23.16 -10.92
CA LYS A 319 -16.25 23.64 -11.20
C LYS A 319 -17.32 22.67 -10.69
N CYS A 320 -17.14 22.15 -9.49
CA CYS A 320 -18.10 21.28 -8.81
C CYS A 320 -18.38 21.77 -7.38
N GLN A 321 -19.55 21.43 -6.84
CA GLN A 321 -19.95 21.82 -5.50
C GLN A 321 -19.47 20.83 -4.47
N PRO A 322 -18.72 21.24 -3.43
CA PRO A 322 -18.29 20.38 -2.37
C PRO A 322 -19.43 20.03 -1.42
N LEU A 323 -19.30 18.88 -0.76
CA LEU A 323 -20.16 18.40 0.30
C LEU A 323 -19.51 18.75 1.63
N THR A 324 -20.08 19.70 2.40
CA THR A 324 -19.48 20.24 3.63
C THR A 324 -20.46 20.26 4.79
N GLY A 325 -19.95 20.40 6.01
CA GLY A 325 -20.73 20.61 7.21
C GLY A 325 -21.71 19.47 7.50
N GLU A 326 -22.96 19.81 7.82
CA GLU A 326 -24.01 18.83 8.13
C GLU A 326 -24.44 17.98 6.93
N ALA A 327 -24.16 18.40 5.71
CA ALA A 327 -24.45 17.63 4.50
C ALA A 327 -23.45 16.51 4.27
N ALA A 328 -22.25 16.57 4.83
CA ALA A 328 -21.19 15.60 4.65
C ALA A 328 -21.40 14.33 5.51
N THR A 329 -22.60 13.73 5.42
CA THR A 329 -22.95 12.50 6.14
C THR A 329 -22.43 11.26 5.43
N LYS A 330 -22.18 10.18 6.20
CA LYS A 330 -21.79 8.86 5.66
C LYS A 330 -22.75 8.40 4.55
N LYS A 331 -24.06 8.51 4.79
CA LYS A 331 -25.09 8.10 3.82
C LYS A 331 -24.97 8.86 2.50
N GLU A 332 -24.75 10.16 2.54
CA GLU A 332 -24.65 10.98 1.33
C GLU A 332 -23.35 10.75 0.58
N VAL A 333 -22.23 10.55 1.30
CA VAL A 333 -20.94 10.17 0.71
C VAL A 333 -21.08 8.84 0.00
N LEU A 334 -21.54 7.78 0.68
CA LEU A 334 -21.71 6.44 0.09
C LEU A 334 -22.67 6.43 -1.11
N ARG A 335 -23.71 7.29 -1.09
CA ARG A 335 -24.64 7.43 -2.21
C ARG A 335 -23.99 7.97 -3.47
N ARG A 336 -23.01 8.89 -3.34
CA ARG A 336 -22.37 9.58 -4.48
C ARG A 336 -21.07 8.94 -4.95
N ILE A 337 -20.36 8.27 -4.07
CA ILE A 337 -18.97 7.84 -4.27
C ILE A 337 -18.78 6.92 -5.50
N ASN A 338 -19.84 6.18 -5.89
CA ASN A 338 -19.80 5.24 -7.02
C ASN A 338 -20.01 5.88 -8.40
N SER A 339 -20.33 7.18 -8.46
CA SER A 339 -20.75 7.85 -9.69
C SER A 339 -19.73 8.84 -10.23
N VAL A 340 -18.54 8.89 -9.64
CA VAL A 340 -17.50 9.88 -9.95
C VAL A 340 -16.16 9.25 -10.28
N ALA A 341 -15.35 9.93 -11.09
CA ALA A 341 -13.98 9.51 -11.40
C ALA A 341 -12.97 9.92 -10.33
N LEU A 342 -13.28 10.99 -9.60
CA LEU A 342 -12.42 11.56 -8.55
C LEU A 342 -13.19 11.67 -7.24
N VAL A 343 -12.58 11.20 -6.17
CA VAL A 343 -13.05 11.41 -4.79
C VAL A 343 -11.98 12.16 -4.03
N HIS A 344 -12.34 13.25 -3.35
CA HIS A 344 -11.46 13.95 -2.44
C HIS A 344 -12.13 14.10 -1.08
N ILE A 345 -11.43 13.69 -0.02
CA ILE A 345 -11.94 13.74 1.36
C ILE A 345 -10.93 14.48 2.23
N ALA A 346 -11.36 15.63 2.78
CA ALA A 346 -10.62 16.43 3.75
C ALA A 346 -11.41 16.44 5.09
N ALA A 347 -11.02 15.53 5.99
CA ALA A 347 -11.72 15.28 7.25
C ALA A 347 -10.75 14.76 8.33
N HIS A 348 -11.22 14.63 9.57
CA HIS A 348 -10.46 13.95 10.61
C HIS A 348 -10.29 12.45 10.27
N GLY A 349 -9.05 11.97 10.36
CA GLY A 349 -8.71 10.54 10.27
C GLY A 349 -8.35 10.00 11.66
N SER A 350 -8.79 8.79 11.96
CA SER A 350 -8.42 8.05 13.16
C SER A 350 -7.21 7.16 12.89
N LYS A 351 -6.17 7.32 13.70
CA LYS A 351 -4.99 6.47 13.64
C LYS A 351 -5.27 5.06 14.17
N GLU A 352 -6.17 4.96 15.16
CA GLU A 352 -6.50 3.71 15.86
C GLU A 352 -7.41 2.82 15.01
N THR A 353 -8.43 3.41 14.38
CA THR A 353 -9.44 2.65 13.62
C THR A 353 -9.18 2.66 12.11
N GLY A 354 -8.34 3.59 11.61
CA GLY A 354 -8.20 3.85 10.18
C GLY A 354 -9.48 4.46 9.57
N GLY A 355 -10.40 4.93 10.39
CA GLY A 355 -11.67 5.51 9.96
C GLY A 355 -11.56 6.98 9.59
N ILE A 356 -12.53 7.47 8.80
CA ILE A 356 -12.71 8.89 8.47
C ILE A 356 -13.98 9.38 9.16
N ALA A 357 -13.88 10.45 9.94
CA ALA A 357 -15.00 11.01 10.66
C ALA A 357 -15.89 11.85 9.73
N LEU A 358 -17.16 11.44 9.57
CA LEU A 358 -18.18 12.12 8.77
C LEU A 358 -19.28 12.69 9.66
N ALA A 359 -20.11 13.59 9.14
CA ALA A 359 -21.21 14.17 9.87
C ALA A 359 -22.24 13.10 10.27
N PRO A 360 -22.76 13.13 11.51
CA PRO A 360 -23.79 12.19 11.94
C PRO A 360 -25.08 12.38 11.15
N ASP A 361 -25.75 11.27 10.84
CA ASP A 361 -27.07 11.32 10.23
C ASP A 361 -28.05 11.99 11.22
N PRO A 362 -28.95 12.89 10.78
CA PRO A 362 -29.89 13.58 11.67
C PRO A 362 -30.77 12.64 12.56
N CYS A 363 -30.89 11.39 12.15
CA CYS A 363 -31.67 10.36 12.87
C CYS A 363 -30.86 9.60 13.95
N TRP A 364 -29.55 9.87 14.12
CA TRP A 364 -28.69 9.13 15.05
C TRP A 364 -28.05 10.06 16.07
N GLU A 365 -28.61 10.12 17.27
CA GLU A 365 -28.18 11.08 18.29
C GLU A 365 -26.92 10.75 19.09
N SER A 366 -26.26 9.60 18.92
CA SER A 366 -25.28 9.17 19.93
C SER A 366 -24.01 8.41 19.49
N LYS A 367 -23.73 8.23 18.21
CA LYS A 367 -22.48 7.58 17.77
C LYS A 367 -21.81 8.38 16.66
N ILE A 368 -20.48 8.51 16.73
CA ILE A 368 -19.66 9.05 15.65
C ILE A 368 -19.80 8.09 14.46
N PRO A 369 -20.32 8.51 13.32
CA PRO A 369 -20.24 7.70 12.13
C PRO A 369 -18.83 7.86 11.56
N GLU A 370 -17.90 7.06 12.06
CA GLU A 370 -16.62 6.85 11.37
C GLU A 370 -16.89 5.96 10.17
N GLU A 371 -16.35 6.34 9.02
CA GLU A 371 -16.30 5.46 7.87
C GLU A 371 -15.21 4.44 8.16
N GLU A 372 -15.60 3.27 8.61
CA GLU A 372 -14.69 2.18 8.88
C GLU A 372 -14.18 1.59 7.54
N MET A 373 -13.04 0.91 7.57
CA MET A 373 -12.51 0.18 6.40
C MET A 373 -13.55 -0.78 5.80
N SER A 374 -14.36 -1.43 6.64
CA SER A 374 -15.41 -2.36 6.22
C SER A 374 -16.51 -1.72 5.37
N ASP A 375 -16.87 -0.46 5.67
CA ASP A 375 -17.89 0.28 4.92
C ASP A 375 -17.41 0.62 3.51
N ILE A 376 -16.17 1.05 3.37
CA ILE A 376 -15.54 1.34 2.08
C ILE A 376 -15.38 0.06 1.27
N GLN A 377 -14.94 -1.03 1.88
CA GLN A 377 -14.76 -2.32 1.21
C GLN A 377 -16.07 -2.91 0.67
N ALA A 378 -17.20 -2.59 1.31
CA ALA A 378 -18.53 -3.02 0.87
C ALA A 378 -19.03 -2.28 -0.39
N VAL A 379 -18.38 -1.18 -0.77
CA VAL A 379 -18.76 -0.35 -1.93
C VAL A 379 -18.01 -0.79 -3.16
N LYS A 380 -18.69 -0.97 -4.30
CA LYS A 380 -18.01 -1.11 -5.61
C LYS A 380 -17.61 0.25 -6.12
N LEU A 381 -16.40 0.67 -5.79
CA LEU A 381 -15.90 1.99 -6.15
C LEU A 381 -15.49 2.06 -7.61
N ARG A 382 -15.94 3.11 -8.30
CA ARG A 382 -15.64 3.35 -9.71
C ARG A 382 -14.73 4.56 -9.95
N ALA A 383 -14.14 5.09 -8.89
CA ALA A 383 -13.22 6.20 -8.97
C ALA A 383 -11.88 5.76 -9.58
N LYS A 384 -11.32 6.59 -10.47
CA LYS A 384 -9.94 6.46 -10.95
C LYS A 384 -8.97 6.94 -9.88
N LEU A 385 -9.32 8.00 -9.17
CA LEU A 385 -8.44 8.63 -8.18
C LEU A 385 -9.22 8.94 -6.90
N VAL A 386 -8.65 8.53 -5.78
CA VAL A 386 -9.09 8.93 -4.44
C VAL A 386 -7.97 9.76 -3.81
N VAL A 387 -8.27 10.94 -3.30
CA VAL A 387 -7.34 11.81 -2.58
C VAL A 387 -7.80 11.94 -1.15
N LEU A 388 -6.97 11.49 -0.21
CA LEU A 388 -7.25 11.49 1.22
C LEU A 388 -6.41 12.58 1.89
N SER A 389 -7.00 13.75 2.03
CA SER A 389 -6.45 14.88 2.80
C SER A 389 -6.85 14.74 4.28
N CYS A 390 -6.59 13.56 4.83
CA CYS A 390 -6.86 13.21 6.21
C CYS A 390 -5.54 12.86 6.90
N CYS A 391 -5.33 13.34 8.13
CA CYS A 391 -4.13 12.99 8.87
C CYS A 391 -3.95 11.48 8.95
N HIS A 392 -2.73 11.01 8.65
CA HIS A 392 -2.37 9.59 8.73
C HIS A 392 -3.12 8.63 7.79
N SER A 393 -3.76 9.12 6.73
CA SER A 393 -4.55 8.28 5.80
C SER A 393 -3.72 7.21 5.06
N GLY A 394 -2.41 7.42 4.92
CA GLY A 394 -1.46 6.43 4.37
C GLY A 394 -0.86 5.49 5.42
N GLN A 395 -1.26 5.60 6.69
CA GLN A 395 -0.82 4.72 7.76
C GLN A 395 -1.79 3.56 7.99
N GLY A 396 -1.34 2.57 8.74
CA GLY A 396 -2.09 1.40 9.13
C GLY A 396 -1.18 0.35 9.74
N GLU A 397 -1.72 -0.83 9.99
CA GLU A 397 -0.93 -1.97 10.44
C GLU A 397 -0.09 -2.51 9.30
N VAL A 398 1.22 -2.63 9.50
CA VAL A 398 2.13 -3.24 8.51
C VAL A 398 2.04 -4.75 8.61
N SER A 399 1.67 -5.39 7.52
CA SER A 399 1.45 -6.84 7.43
C SER A 399 2.03 -7.42 6.13
N SER A 400 1.82 -8.71 5.88
CA SER A 400 2.11 -9.34 4.58
C SER A 400 1.21 -8.79 3.44
N GLU A 401 0.12 -8.13 3.79
CA GLU A 401 -0.80 -7.45 2.86
C GLU A 401 -0.37 -6.00 2.54
N GLY A 402 0.80 -5.56 2.98
CA GLY A 402 1.24 -4.17 2.96
C GLY A 402 0.71 -3.38 4.16
N VAL A 403 0.47 -2.09 4.00
CA VAL A 403 -0.18 -1.25 5.02
C VAL A 403 -1.68 -1.48 4.98
N VAL A 404 -2.22 -2.09 6.03
CA VAL A 404 -3.66 -2.30 6.22
C VAL A 404 -4.24 -1.07 6.87
N GLY A 405 -4.80 -0.17 6.05
CA GLY A 405 -5.37 1.10 6.47
C GLY A 405 -6.41 1.59 5.46
N ILE A 406 -6.90 2.81 5.65
CA ILE A 406 -7.99 3.36 4.84
C ILE A 406 -7.62 3.49 3.36
N ALA A 407 -6.38 3.83 3.02
CA ALA A 407 -5.92 3.90 1.63
C ALA A 407 -6.04 2.53 0.92
N ARG A 408 -5.67 1.43 1.61
CA ARG A 408 -5.86 0.07 1.09
C ARG A 408 -7.33 -0.28 0.92
N ALA A 409 -8.20 0.17 1.83
CA ALA A 409 -9.63 -0.08 1.73
C ALA A 409 -10.24 0.51 0.45
N PHE A 410 -9.79 1.70 0.03
CA PHE A 410 -10.21 2.29 -1.25
C PHE A 410 -9.72 1.49 -2.47
N LEU A 411 -8.48 1.00 -2.46
CA LEU A 411 -7.99 0.09 -3.51
C LEU A 411 -8.78 -1.21 -3.52
N PHE A 412 -9.04 -1.80 -2.36
CA PHE A 412 -9.85 -3.01 -2.19
C PHE A 412 -11.27 -2.83 -2.76
N ALA A 413 -11.87 -1.66 -2.54
CA ALA A 413 -13.18 -1.30 -3.08
C ALA A 413 -13.19 -1.11 -4.61
N GLY A 414 -12.03 -1.02 -5.25
CA GLY A 414 -11.89 -0.90 -6.70
C GLY A 414 -11.38 0.45 -7.20
N ALA A 415 -10.88 1.34 -6.33
CA ALA A 415 -10.17 2.53 -6.78
C ALA A 415 -8.91 2.14 -7.57
N ARG A 416 -8.61 2.89 -8.65
CA ARG A 416 -7.41 2.63 -9.44
C ARG A 416 -6.15 3.19 -8.80
N SER A 417 -6.28 4.33 -8.10
CA SER A 417 -5.19 5.01 -7.41
C SER A 417 -5.69 5.75 -6.18
N VAL A 418 -4.82 5.85 -5.18
CA VAL A 418 -5.05 6.61 -3.94
C VAL A 418 -3.87 7.51 -3.65
N VAL A 419 -4.11 8.81 -3.47
CA VAL A 419 -3.17 9.75 -2.84
C VAL A 419 -3.49 9.79 -1.36
N ALA A 420 -2.50 9.56 -0.52
CA ALA A 420 -2.66 9.52 0.93
C ALA A 420 -1.50 10.21 1.64
N THR A 421 -1.60 10.42 2.95
CA THR A 421 -0.59 11.09 3.75
C THR A 421 0.00 10.19 4.83
N LEU A 422 1.32 10.15 4.94
CA LEU A 422 2.03 9.32 5.92
C LEU A 422 2.06 9.92 7.33
N TRP A 423 1.86 11.22 7.48
CA TRP A 423 1.75 11.92 8.78
C TRP A 423 0.89 13.16 8.67
N ALA A 424 0.57 13.76 9.82
CA ALA A 424 -0.21 14.98 9.89
C ALA A 424 0.57 16.16 9.30
N ILE A 425 -0.10 16.98 8.49
CA ILE A 425 0.47 18.10 7.76
C ILE A 425 -0.11 19.41 8.31
N ASP A 426 0.64 20.49 8.14
CA ASP A 426 0.18 21.85 8.36
C ASP A 426 -0.96 22.19 7.39
N ASP A 427 -2.03 22.77 7.91
CA ASP A 427 -3.25 23.04 7.17
C ASP A 427 -3.03 24.04 6.02
N GLU A 428 -2.23 25.11 6.22
CA GLU A 428 -1.95 26.09 5.18
C GLU A 428 -1.05 25.51 4.09
N ALA A 429 -0.04 24.73 4.48
CA ALA A 429 0.82 24.03 3.52
C ALA A 429 0.02 23.04 2.68
N THR A 430 -0.94 22.33 3.28
CA THR A 430 -1.84 21.41 2.59
C THR A 430 -2.70 22.14 1.57
N LEU A 431 -3.23 23.29 1.92
CA LEU A 431 -4.04 24.12 1.01
C LEU A 431 -3.25 24.51 -0.25
N GLU A 432 -2.00 24.99 -0.08
CA GLU A 432 -1.14 25.37 -1.22
C GLU A 432 -0.73 24.13 -2.05
N PHE A 433 -0.43 23.02 -1.38
CA PHE A 433 -0.13 21.75 -2.05
C PHE A 433 -1.31 21.30 -2.93
N MET A 434 -2.50 21.21 -2.36
CA MET A 434 -3.70 20.77 -3.08
C MET A 434 -4.09 21.73 -4.20
N LYS A 435 -3.90 23.03 -4.03
CA LYS A 435 -4.10 24.00 -5.10
C LYS A 435 -3.20 23.70 -6.30
N SER A 436 -1.90 23.53 -6.08
CA SER A 436 -0.95 23.16 -7.13
C SER A 436 -1.31 21.80 -7.75
N PHE A 437 -1.57 20.77 -6.93
CA PHE A 437 -1.93 19.44 -7.39
C PHE A 437 -3.15 19.45 -8.32
N TYR A 438 -4.24 20.11 -7.92
CA TYR A 438 -5.47 20.14 -8.71
C TYR A 438 -5.40 21.04 -9.93
N GLN A 439 -4.57 22.07 -9.93
CA GLN A 439 -4.31 22.88 -11.13
C GLN A 439 -3.63 22.05 -12.22
N HIS A 440 -2.60 21.28 -11.85
CA HIS A 440 -1.88 20.38 -12.77
C HIS A 440 -2.76 19.22 -13.24
N LEU A 441 -3.49 18.58 -12.32
CA LEU A 441 -4.43 17.50 -12.66
C LEU A 441 -5.51 17.97 -13.64
N ARG A 442 -6.08 19.18 -13.42
CA ARG A 442 -7.05 19.80 -14.35
C ARG A 442 -6.40 20.17 -15.69
N GLY A 443 -5.12 20.49 -15.68
CA GLY A 443 -4.33 20.73 -16.88
C GLY A 443 -4.12 19.51 -17.76
N GLY A 444 -4.53 18.32 -17.29
CA GLY A 444 -4.41 17.04 -18.00
C GLY A 444 -3.15 16.26 -17.65
N GLU A 445 -2.38 16.71 -16.65
CA GLU A 445 -1.25 15.93 -16.14
C GLU A 445 -1.75 14.70 -15.38
N SER A 446 -0.90 13.67 -15.34
CA SER A 446 -1.18 12.46 -14.54
C SER A 446 -1.08 12.73 -13.04
N ALA A 447 -1.65 11.85 -12.22
CA ALA A 447 -1.64 11.98 -10.77
C ALA A 447 -0.21 12.02 -10.20
N SER A 448 0.73 11.21 -10.75
CA SER A 448 2.13 11.22 -10.31
C SER A 448 2.84 12.52 -10.70
N SER A 449 2.58 13.03 -11.91
CA SER A 449 3.13 14.31 -12.39
C SER A 449 2.61 15.47 -11.55
N ALA A 450 1.29 15.55 -11.34
CA ALA A 450 0.68 16.58 -10.51
C ALA A 450 1.20 16.54 -9.06
N LEU A 451 1.42 15.34 -8.50
CA LEU A 451 1.99 15.14 -7.17
C LEU A 451 3.42 15.71 -7.09
N GLN A 452 4.27 15.35 -8.04
CA GLN A 452 5.66 15.86 -8.10
C GLN A 452 5.69 17.38 -8.26
N ARG A 453 4.81 17.98 -9.10
CA ARG A 453 4.70 19.42 -9.25
C ARG A 453 4.27 20.11 -7.95
N ALA A 454 3.31 19.55 -7.24
CA ALA A 454 2.86 20.09 -5.96
C ALA A 454 3.97 20.01 -4.89
N MET A 455 4.69 18.89 -4.80
CA MET A 455 5.87 18.76 -3.92
C MET A 455 6.93 19.81 -4.26
N LYS A 456 7.24 19.98 -5.54
CA LYS A 456 8.20 20.99 -6.00
C LYS A 456 7.76 22.40 -5.64
N CYS A 457 6.48 22.72 -5.82
CA CYS A 457 5.92 24.03 -5.47
C CYS A 457 6.17 24.40 -3.99
N LEU A 458 5.93 23.45 -3.07
CA LEU A 458 6.18 23.69 -1.65
C LEU A 458 7.68 23.73 -1.32
N ARG A 459 8.45 22.82 -1.88
CA ARG A 459 9.92 22.76 -1.65
C ARG A 459 10.61 24.04 -2.09
N ASP A 460 10.19 24.63 -3.20
CA ASP A 460 10.75 25.86 -3.76
C ASP A 460 10.16 27.13 -3.09
N SER A 461 9.23 26.99 -2.14
CA SER A 461 8.64 28.13 -1.41
C SER A 461 9.50 28.52 -0.21
N ASP A 462 9.51 29.84 0.10
CA ASP A 462 10.24 30.35 1.28
C ASP A 462 9.65 29.85 2.62
N LYS A 463 8.33 29.53 2.64
CA LYS A 463 7.60 29.21 3.88
C LYS A 463 7.52 27.70 4.15
N TYR A 464 7.42 26.87 3.10
CA TYR A 464 7.11 25.45 3.23
C TYR A 464 8.18 24.53 2.64
N SER A 465 9.43 25.00 2.51
CA SER A 465 10.55 24.22 1.93
C SER A 465 10.93 23.00 2.75
N ALA A 466 10.65 22.98 4.07
CA ALA A 466 10.96 21.84 4.91
C ALA A 466 10.18 20.56 4.53
N PRO A 467 10.82 19.37 4.50
CA PRO A 467 10.20 18.10 4.05
C PRO A 467 8.93 17.70 4.80
N LYS A 468 8.78 18.12 6.05
CA LYS A 468 7.57 17.85 6.82
C LYS A 468 6.28 18.31 6.14
N TYR A 469 6.37 19.33 5.26
CA TYR A 469 5.22 19.93 4.58
C TYR A 469 4.87 19.26 3.25
N TRP A 470 5.84 18.68 2.51
CA TRP A 470 5.61 18.15 1.18
C TRP A 470 5.91 16.66 1.01
N ALA A 471 6.77 16.08 1.86
CA ALA A 471 7.17 14.68 1.75
C ALA A 471 6.12 13.64 2.20
N PRO A 472 5.08 13.95 2.99
CA PRO A 472 4.14 12.92 3.45
C PRO A 472 3.21 12.37 2.38
N PHE A 473 3.06 13.06 1.26
CA PHE A 473 2.14 12.62 0.22
C PHE A 473 2.70 11.45 -0.59
N VAL A 474 1.90 10.39 -0.71
CA VAL A 474 2.24 9.18 -1.47
C VAL A 474 1.14 8.83 -2.45
N LEU A 475 1.52 8.34 -3.64
CA LEU A 475 0.59 7.77 -4.62
C LEU A 475 0.71 6.25 -4.57
N ILE A 476 -0.43 5.58 -4.34
CA ILE A 476 -0.53 4.13 -4.28
C ILE A 476 -1.45 3.66 -5.40
N GLY A 477 -0.97 2.76 -6.25
CA GLY A 477 -1.72 2.23 -7.39
C GLY A 477 -1.17 2.67 -8.74
N ASP A 478 -2.06 2.83 -9.73
CA ASP A 478 -1.68 3.22 -11.08
C ASP A 478 -1.50 4.74 -11.23
N ASP A 479 -0.83 5.17 -12.29
CA ASP A 479 -0.78 6.59 -12.64
C ASP A 479 -1.96 6.93 -13.57
N VAL A 480 -2.84 7.79 -13.10
CA VAL A 480 -4.11 8.08 -13.77
C VAL A 480 -4.23 9.54 -14.20
N THR A 481 -4.94 9.74 -15.30
CA THR A 481 -5.44 11.05 -15.73
C THR A 481 -6.95 11.13 -15.54
N ILE A 482 -7.43 12.32 -15.18
CA ILE A 482 -8.85 12.59 -14.98
C ILE A 482 -9.35 13.52 -16.07
N GLU A 483 -10.45 13.12 -16.73
CA GLU A 483 -11.14 13.98 -17.70
C GLU A 483 -12.12 14.88 -16.94
N PHE A 484 -12.01 16.17 -17.13
CA PHE A 484 -12.95 17.15 -16.58
C PHE A 484 -13.81 17.69 -17.72
N ASP A 485 -15.13 17.50 -17.64
CA ASP A 485 -16.07 17.92 -18.69
C ASP A 485 -16.00 19.42 -18.94
N GLU A 486 -15.66 19.82 -20.16
CA GLU A 486 -15.72 21.21 -20.61
C GLU A 486 -17.13 21.63 -21.08
N SER A 487 -18.07 20.69 -21.13
CA SER A 487 -19.37 20.84 -21.77
C SER A 487 -20.32 21.92 -21.17
N ASN A 488 -19.95 22.59 -20.10
CA ASN A 488 -20.70 23.69 -19.51
C ASN A 488 -20.25 25.09 -20.01
N ARG A 489 -19.37 25.18 -21.03
CA ARG A 489 -18.94 26.47 -21.59
C ARG A 489 -19.91 27.07 -22.64
N GLU A 490 -20.78 26.25 -23.25
CA GLU A 490 -21.61 26.70 -24.36
C GLU A 490 -23.09 27.03 -24.04
N SER A 491 -23.57 26.67 -22.84
CA SER A 491 -24.99 26.92 -22.48
C SER A 491 -25.24 28.24 -21.73
N ARG A 492 -24.26 29.17 -21.70
CA ARG A 492 -24.41 30.55 -21.17
C ARG A 492 -23.80 31.59 -22.10
N LYS A 493 -24.16 31.52 -23.37
CA LYS A 493 -24.09 32.67 -24.31
C LYS A 493 -25.48 32.97 -24.84
#